data_82d2d2dd090c4840b47b07a1568df50f
#
_entry.id   82d2d2dd090c4840b47b07a1568df50f
#
_cell.length_a   1.000
_cell.length_b   1.000
_cell.length_c   1.000
_cell.angle_alpha   90.00
_cell.angle_beta   90.00
_cell.angle_gamma   90.00
#
_symmetry.space_group_name_H-M   'P 1'
#
loop_
_entity.id
_entity.type
_entity.pdbx_description
1 polymer ?
#
loop_
_entity_poly.entity_id
_entity_poly.type
_entity_poly.pdbx_seq_one_letter_code
_entity_poly.pdbx_strand_id
1 'polypeptide(L)'
;MTVEPTTLQLVWFCLIAVLWIGFLVLEGFDYGVGMLIRFLGRSDKEKRVMINTIGPLWDGNEVWLLTAGGATFAAFPGWYATLFSALYLPLFLILVGLIIRGLAFEYRAKRHDQAWKDRWDWCAAIGSFIVTLVFGIGFSNFVIGIPVDVAPGRPSVHVFTGGFWSLFHPFALLGGVVLVALFLFHGAIFIALKTRGEIHQRAKAFAERIGLGVIVGGGVWLLWSNLAYGTGASGWILAVVAAGGLVLAWYMVRSERDGWAFIGTAVATAVIAIGIFLRMYPDLGFDNSAASKPLNIVTASASPMTLGIMTWTAAFFVPLVLAYQAWTYWVFRRRLSTKNIPDDVPETEPVA
;
A
#
# COMPACT_ATOMS: atom_id res chain seq x y z
N MET A 1 10.31 -33.73 -10.86
CA MET A 1 11.54 -32.94 -10.97
C MET A 1 11.17 -31.50 -10.66
N THR A 2 11.63 -30.97 -9.56
CA THR A 2 11.50 -29.52 -9.26
C THR A 2 12.47 -28.79 -10.19
N VAL A 3 11.94 -28.13 -11.22
CA VAL A 3 12.76 -27.30 -12.10
C VAL A 3 13.16 -26.06 -11.31
N GLU A 4 14.47 -25.85 -11.13
CA GLU A 4 14.95 -24.64 -10.46
C GLU A 4 14.65 -23.39 -11.27
N PRO A 5 14.27 -22.27 -10.61
CA PRO A 5 13.99 -21.03 -11.33
C PRO A 5 15.27 -20.46 -11.95
N THR A 6 15.14 -19.90 -13.15
CA THR A 6 16.23 -19.18 -13.82
C THR A 6 16.55 -17.87 -13.11
N THR A 7 17.74 -17.32 -13.33
CA THR A 7 18.15 -16.01 -12.77
C THR A 7 17.17 -14.90 -13.16
N LEU A 8 16.66 -14.88 -14.41
CA LEU A 8 15.70 -13.85 -14.83
C LEU A 8 14.37 -13.97 -14.10
N GLN A 9 13.89 -15.17 -13.82
CA GLN A 9 12.66 -15.39 -13.04
C GLN A 9 12.83 -14.88 -11.61
N LEU A 10 13.97 -15.15 -10.95
CA LEU A 10 14.27 -14.64 -9.62
C LEU A 10 14.38 -13.11 -9.60
N VAL A 11 15.09 -12.54 -10.57
CA VAL A 11 15.23 -11.08 -10.71
C VAL A 11 13.86 -10.43 -10.84
N TRP A 12 12.98 -10.92 -11.70
CA TRP A 12 11.66 -10.34 -11.88
C TRP A 12 10.73 -10.52 -10.69
N PHE A 13 10.82 -11.65 -9.99
CA PHE A 13 10.12 -11.83 -8.72
C PHE A 13 10.55 -10.79 -7.68
N CYS A 14 11.87 -10.58 -7.53
CA CYS A 14 12.41 -9.56 -6.62
C CYS A 14 12.05 -8.13 -7.07
N LEU A 15 12.07 -7.82 -8.37
CA LEU A 15 11.68 -6.50 -8.87
C LEU A 15 10.20 -6.21 -8.61
N ILE A 16 9.32 -7.19 -8.80
CA ILE A 16 7.89 -7.06 -8.46
C ILE A 16 7.72 -6.84 -6.95
N ALA A 17 8.48 -7.57 -6.12
CA ALA A 17 8.47 -7.32 -4.66
C ALA A 17 8.88 -5.88 -4.33
N VAL A 18 9.93 -5.34 -4.98
CA VAL A 18 10.38 -3.94 -4.79
C VAL A 18 9.28 -2.96 -5.22
N LEU A 19 8.57 -3.22 -6.32
CA LEU A 19 7.47 -2.36 -6.76
C LEU A 19 6.32 -2.33 -5.74
N TRP A 20 5.94 -3.48 -5.18
CA TRP A 20 4.93 -3.56 -4.13
C TRP A 20 5.39 -2.91 -2.81
N ILE A 21 6.66 -3.05 -2.45
CA ILE A 21 7.25 -2.38 -1.29
C ILE A 21 7.19 -0.87 -1.49
N GLY A 22 7.59 -0.38 -2.66
CA GLY A 22 7.50 1.03 -3.03
C GLY A 22 6.07 1.55 -2.92
N PHE A 23 5.09 0.82 -3.48
CA PHE A 23 3.68 1.16 -3.36
C PHE A 23 3.23 1.26 -1.89
N LEU A 24 3.48 0.24 -1.07
CA LEU A 24 3.03 0.23 0.33
C LEU A 24 3.67 1.34 1.17
N VAL A 25 4.93 1.68 0.91
CA VAL A 25 5.63 2.75 1.63
C VAL A 25 5.18 4.12 1.16
N LEU A 26 5.08 4.35 -0.16
CA LEU A 26 4.80 5.67 -0.71
C LEU A 26 3.31 5.99 -0.68
N GLU A 27 2.47 5.07 -1.12
CA GLU A 27 1.01 5.25 -1.13
C GLU A 27 0.39 5.06 0.26
N GLY A 28 1.06 4.32 1.14
CA GLY A 28 0.58 4.08 2.49
C GLY A 28 0.36 5.36 3.30
N PHE A 29 1.24 6.34 3.21
CA PHE A 29 1.00 7.62 3.88
C PHE A 29 -0.08 8.45 3.17
N ASP A 30 -0.23 8.34 1.85
CA ASP A 30 -1.28 9.05 1.11
C ASP A 30 -2.68 8.54 1.50
N TYR A 31 -2.87 7.23 1.62
CA TYR A 31 -4.11 6.66 2.16
C TYR A 31 -4.33 7.09 3.61
N GLY A 32 -3.28 7.09 4.43
CA GLY A 32 -3.34 7.58 5.80
C GLY A 32 -3.78 9.02 5.89
N VAL A 33 -3.21 9.92 5.08
CA VAL A 33 -3.64 11.32 4.99
C VAL A 33 -5.09 11.41 4.51
N GLY A 34 -5.47 10.68 3.46
CA GLY A 34 -6.84 10.62 2.94
C GLY A 34 -7.87 10.29 4.02
N MET A 35 -7.59 9.24 4.82
CA MET A 35 -8.44 8.85 5.96
C MET A 35 -8.51 9.94 7.04
N LEU A 36 -7.43 10.70 7.26
CA LEU A 36 -7.31 11.65 8.37
C LEU A 36 -7.85 13.05 8.06
N ILE A 37 -8.08 13.42 6.80
CA ILE A 37 -8.54 14.76 6.40
C ILE A 37 -9.75 15.20 7.23
N ARG A 38 -10.74 14.34 7.35
CA ARG A 38 -12.00 14.64 8.05
C ARG A 38 -11.83 14.74 9.56
N PHE A 39 -10.90 13.99 10.14
CA PHE A 39 -10.75 13.86 11.59
C PHE A 39 -9.77 14.88 12.19
N LEU A 40 -8.71 15.25 11.47
CA LEU A 40 -7.69 16.18 11.96
C LEU A 40 -7.90 17.60 11.45
N GLY A 41 -8.50 17.81 10.26
CA GLY A 41 -8.77 19.13 9.71
C GLY A 41 -10.04 19.74 10.31
N ARG A 42 -9.92 20.82 11.09
CA ARG A 42 -11.03 21.49 11.76
C ARG A 42 -11.68 22.59 10.91
N SER A 43 -10.90 23.21 10.03
CA SER A 43 -11.38 24.23 9.08
C SER A 43 -11.11 23.79 7.63
N ASP A 44 -11.78 24.43 6.66
CA ASP A 44 -11.55 24.19 5.25
C ASP A 44 -10.08 24.45 4.87
N LYS A 45 -9.49 25.54 5.36
CA LYS A 45 -8.07 25.84 5.15
C LYS A 45 -7.14 24.71 5.66
N GLU A 46 -7.42 24.18 6.83
CA GLU A 46 -6.61 23.08 7.38
C GLU A 46 -6.73 21.80 6.55
N LYS A 47 -7.94 21.46 6.09
CA LYS A 47 -8.15 20.33 5.20
C LYS A 47 -7.41 20.52 3.87
N ARG A 48 -7.44 21.73 3.30
CA ARG A 48 -6.66 22.09 2.11
C ARG A 48 -5.15 21.96 2.34
N VAL A 49 -4.64 22.38 3.50
CA VAL A 49 -3.23 22.16 3.86
C VAL A 49 -2.90 20.67 3.85
N MET A 50 -3.73 19.83 4.48
CA MET A 50 -3.50 18.37 4.53
C MET A 50 -3.52 17.77 3.13
N ILE A 51 -4.49 18.10 2.29
CA ILE A 51 -4.57 17.65 0.90
C ILE A 51 -3.32 18.09 0.13
N ASN A 52 -2.87 19.35 0.30
CA ASN A 52 -1.69 19.87 -0.38
C ASN A 52 -0.37 19.22 0.08
N THR A 53 -0.34 18.50 1.22
CA THR A 53 0.85 17.73 1.59
C THR A 53 1.09 16.56 0.67
N ILE A 54 0.03 15.95 0.15
CA ILE A 54 0.06 14.80 -0.76
C ILE A 54 -0.23 15.18 -2.21
N GLY A 55 -0.89 16.32 -2.46
CA GLY A 55 -1.36 16.75 -3.78
C GLY A 55 -0.35 16.59 -4.91
N PRO A 56 0.91 17.02 -4.76
CA PRO A 56 1.91 16.86 -5.81
C PRO A 56 2.56 15.48 -5.87
N LEU A 57 2.17 14.52 -5.01
CA LEU A 57 2.84 13.23 -4.82
C LEU A 57 1.94 12.04 -5.11
N TRP A 58 0.65 12.09 -4.70
CA TRP A 58 -0.26 10.94 -4.66
C TRP A 58 -0.42 10.23 -6.01
N ASP A 59 -0.56 10.98 -7.10
CA ASP A 59 -0.71 10.41 -8.44
C ASP A 59 0.55 9.66 -8.88
N GLY A 60 1.73 10.24 -8.63
CA GLY A 60 3.01 9.59 -8.88
C GLY A 60 3.27 8.37 -7.99
N ASN A 61 2.74 8.35 -6.76
CA ASN A 61 2.84 7.20 -5.85
C ASN A 61 1.90 6.07 -6.30
N GLU A 62 0.69 6.39 -6.78
CA GLU A 62 -0.27 5.40 -7.29
C GLU A 62 0.24 4.64 -8.52
N VAL A 63 1.13 5.25 -9.32
CA VAL A 63 1.79 4.60 -10.46
C VAL A 63 2.58 3.35 -10.05
N TRP A 64 3.09 3.26 -8.82
CA TRP A 64 3.76 2.05 -8.32
C TRP A 64 2.84 0.84 -8.31
N LEU A 65 1.56 1.02 -7.95
CA LEU A 65 0.55 -0.05 -8.02
C LEU A 65 0.33 -0.52 -9.46
N LEU A 66 0.14 0.43 -10.39
CA LEU A 66 -0.06 0.11 -11.80
C LEU A 66 1.16 -0.60 -12.38
N THR A 67 2.36 -0.13 -12.04
CA THR A 67 3.62 -0.73 -12.49
C THR A 67 3.81 -2.13 -11.89
N ALA A 68 3.48 -2.34 -10.62
CA ALA A 68 3.55 -3.66 -9.98
C ALA A 68 2.59 -4.65 -10.67
N GLY A 69 1.34 -4.24 -10.92
CA GLY A 69 0.36 -5.06 -11.65
C GLY A 69 0.80 -5.35 -13.09
N GLY A 70 1.25 -4.34 -13.82
CA GLY A 70 1.73 -4.47 -15.20
C GLY A 70 2.99 -5.33 -15.31
N ALA A 71 3.94 -5.19 -14.40
CA ALA A 71 5.14 -6.03 -14.33
C ALA A 71 4.80 -7.49 -14.00
N THR A 72 3.84 -7.72 -13.08
CA THR A 72 3.34 -9.06 -12.78
C THR A 72 2.67 -9.69 -13.99
N PHE A 73 1.84 -8.93 -14.71
CA PHE A 73 1.21 -9.39 -15.96
C PHE A 73 2.24 -9.80 -17.02
N ALA A 74 3.26 -8.98 -17.23
CA ALA A 74 4.23 -9.21 -18.28
C ALA A 74 5.27 -10.30 -17.93
N ALA A 75 5.75 -10.35 -16.67
CA ALA A 75 6.76 -11.32 -16.25
C ALA A 75 6.17 -12.69 -15.85
N PHE A 76 5.00 -12.67 -15.22
CA PHE A 76 4.34 -13.87 -14.69
C PHE A 76 2.85 -13.88 -15.08
N PRO A 77 2.50 -14.06 -16.35
CA PRO A 77 1.12 -14.03 -16.82
C PRO A 77 0.22 -15.05 -16.12
N GLY A 78 0.75 -16.23 -15.78
CA GLY A 78 0.02 -17.23 -15.00
C GLY A 78 -0.33 -16.75 -13.57
N TRP A 79 0.60 -16.08 -12.91
CA TRP A 79 0.35 -15.46 -11.61
C TRP A 79 -0.73 -14.36 -11.70
N TYR A 80 -0.57 -13.44 -12.64
CA TYR A 80 -1.52 -12.34 -12.86
C TYR A 80 -2.94 -12.86 -13.12
N ALA A 81 -3.10 -13.78 -14.07
CA ALA A 81 -4.40 -14.31 -14.47
C ALA A 81 -5.12 -15.01 -13.30
N THR A 82 -4.40 -15.84 -12.54
CA THR A 82 -4.96 -16.56 -11.39
C THR A 82 -5.29 -15.61 -10.24
N LEU A 83 -4.41 -14.65 -9.93
CA LEU A 83 -4.61 -13.66 -8.89
C LEU A 83 -5.83 -12.78 -9.17
N PHE A 84 -5.94 -12.24 -10.39
CA PHE A 84 -7.07 -11.37 -10.76
C PHE A 84 -8.39 -12.14 -10.84
N SER A 85 -8.35 -13.41 -11.18
CA SER A 85 -9.53 -14.28 -11.14
C SER A 85 -9.94 -14.60 -9.69
N ALA A 86 -8.98 -14.99 -8.84
CA ALA A 86 -9.24 -15.36 -7.45
C ALA A 86 -9.73 -14.17 -6.60
N LEU A 87 -9.12 -13.00 -6.80
CA LEU A 87 -9.40 -11.77 -6.06
C LEU A 87 -10.27 -10.78 -6.84
N TYR A 88 -11.06 -11.23 -7.81
CA TYR A 88 -11.84 -10.36 -8.70
C TYR A 88 -12.68 -9.33 -7.92
N LEU A 89 -13.51 -9.78 -6.97
CA LEU A 89 -14.35 -8.88 -6.18
C LEU A 89 -13.55 -7.95 -5.25
N PRO A 90 -12.54 -8.41 -4.49
CA PRO A 90 -11.64 -7.55 -3.75
C PRO A 90 -10.95 -6.50 -4.63
N LEU A 91 -10.39 -6.88 -5.78
CA LEU A 91 -9.72 -5.96 -6.70
C LEU A 91 -10.69 -4.96 -7.32
N PHE A 92 -11.91 -5.38 -7.64
CA PHE A 92 -12.97 -4.46 -8.09
C PHE A 92 -13.32 -3.43 -7.00
N LEU A 93 -13.39 -3.85 -5.73
CA LEU A 93 -13.66 -2.95 -4.62
C LEU A 93 -12.51 -1.96 -4.39
N ILE A 94 -11.26 -2.41 -4.54
CA ILE A 94 -10.07 -1.55 -4.56
C ILE A 94 -10.20 -0.51 -5.67
N LEU A 95 -10.51 -0.92 -6.89
CA LEU A 95 -10.66 -0.01 -8.04
C LEU A 95 -11.72 1.06 -7.78
N VAL A 96 -12.89 0.68 -7.25
CA VAL A 96 -13.96 1.62 -6.88
C VAL A 96 -13.45 2.60 -5.80
N GLY A 97 -12.74 2.12 -4.79
CA GLY A 97 -12.15 2.96 -3.74
C GLY A 97 -11.13 3.96 -4.29
N LEU A 98 -10.26 3.53 -5.20
CA LEU A 98 -9.27 4.39 -5.87
C LEU A 98 -9.96 5.48 -6.73
N ILE A 99 -10.97 5.13 -7.51
CA ILE A 99 -11.74 6.08 -8.32
C ILE A 99 -12.39 7.13 -7.42
N ILE A 100 -13.09 6.73 -6.37
CA ILE A 100 -13.79 7.64 -5.45
C ILE A 100 -12.77 8.56 -4.75
N ARG A 101 -11.63 8.02 -4.30
CA ARG A 101 -10.54 8.78 -3.67
C ARG A 101 -9.92 9.79 -4.65
N GLY A 102 -9.55 9.37 -5.85
CA GLY A 102 -8.94 10.23 -6.86
C GLY A 102 -9.87 11.38 -7.25
N LEU A 103 -11.15 11.07 -7.52
CA LEU A 103 -12.16 12.10 -7.79
C LEU A 103 -12.34 13.07 -6.63
N ALA A 104 -12.18 12.62 -5.39
CA ALA A 104 -12.34 13.48 -4.23
C ALA A 104 -11.30 14.61 -4.20
N PHE A 105 -10.05 14.35 -4.52
CA PHE A 105 -9.00 15.37 -4.56
C PHE A 105 -9.22 16.39 -5.68
N GLU A 106 -9.73 15.95 -6.84
CA GLU A 106 -9.95 16.81 -8.00
C GLU A 106 -11.24 17.64 -7.89
N TYR A 107 -12.33 17.02 -7.41
CA TYR A 107 -13.65 17.64 -7.44
C TYR A 107 -14.00 18.46 -6.20
N ARG A 108 -13.32 18.23 -5.07
CA ARG A 108 -13.55 18.95 -3.82
C ARG A 108 -13.48 20.47 -3.98
N ALA A 109 -12.53 20.96 -4.76
CA ALA A 109 -12.29 22.38 -4.98
C ALA A 109 -13.20 23.03 -6.07
N LYS A 110 -14.03 22.23 -6.77
CA LYS A 110 -14.85 22.73 -7.90
C LYS A 110 -16.08 23.54 -7.47
N ARG A 111 -16.46 23.48 -6.18
CA ARG A 111 -17.55 24.27 -5.61
C ARG A 111 -17.13 24.86 -4.26
N HIS A 112 -17.69 26.04 -3.96
CA HIS A 112 -17.48 26.72 -2.67
C HIS A 112 -18.40 26.20 -1.57
N ASP A 113 -19.48 25.49 -1.93
CA ASP A 113 -20.44 24.91 -1.00
C ASP A 113 -19.78 23.95 0.00
N GLN A 114 -19.98 24.21 1.29
CA GLN A 114 -19.38 23.42 2.37
C GLN A 114 -19.90 21.97 2.41
N ALA A 115 -21.20 21.77 2.08
CA ALA A 115 -21.76 20.42 2.04
C ALA A 115 -21.15 19.59 0.90
N TRP A 116 -20.81 20.23 -0.23
CA TRP A 116 -20.07 19.61 -1.32
C TRP A 116 -18.66 19.18 -0.87
N LYS A 117 -17.92 20.09 -0.26
CA LYS A 117 -16.56 19.82 0.25
C LYS A 117 -16.57 18.69 1.28
N ASP A 118 -17.53 18.69 2.21
CA ASP A 118 -17.65 17.65 3.26
C ASP A 118 -17.97 16.27 2.69
N ARG A 119 -18.79 16.18 1.62
CA ARG A 119 -19.05 14.92 0.93
C ARG A 119 -17.78 14.35 0.30
N TRP A 120 -16.98 15.19 -0.36
CA TRP A 120 -15.73 14.76 -0.96
C TRP A 120 -14.66 14.40 0.08
N ASP A 121 -14.64 15.08 1.24
CA ASP A 121 -13.79 14.69 2.36
C ASP A 121 -14.13 13.26 2.85
N TRP A 122 -15.42 12.91 2.91
CA TRP A 122 -15.86 11.55 3.19
C TRP A 122 -15.49 10.55 2.09
N CYS A 123 -15.65 10.93 0.83
CA CYS A 123 -15.23 10.10 -0.30
C CYS A 123 -13.74 9.79 -0.24
N ALA A 124 -12.88 10.78 0.04
CA ALA A 124 -11.45 10.57 0.22
C ALA A 124 -11.16 9.61 1.37
N ALA A 125 -11.82 9.80 2.53
CA ALA A 125 -11.59 8.98 3.72
C ALA A 125 -12.08 7.53 3.53
N ILE A 126 -13.29 7.34 3.01
CA ILE A 126 -13.88 6.01 2.80
C ILE A 126 -13.16 5.26 1.69
N GLY A 127 -12.84 5.94 0.57
CA GLY A 127 -12.08 5.35 -0.53
C GLY A 127 -10.70 4.85 -0.05
N SER A 128 -9.95 5.69 0.68
CA SER A 128 -8.66 5.31 1.26
C SER A 128 -8.78 4.16 2.27
N PHE A 129 -9.82 4.18 3.11
CA PHE A 129 -10.07 3.11 4.09
C PHE A 129 -10.36 1.77 3.40
N ILE A 130 -11.27 1.74 2.41
CA ILE A 130 -11.64 0.51 1.69
C ILE A 130 -10.42 -0.08 1.00
N VAL A 131 -9.67 0.74 0.26
CA VAL A 131 -8.46 0.29 -0.45
C VAL A 131 -7.46 -0.32 0.52
N THR A 132 -7.16 0.38 1.62
CA THR A 132 -6.21 -0.09 2.62
C THR A 132 -6.66 -1.39 3.28
N LEU A 133 -7.93 -1.46 3.71
CA LEU A 133 -8.48 -2.64 4.37
C LEU A 133 -8.40 -3.87 3.46
N VAL A 134 -8.82 -3.71 2.20
CA VAL A 134 -8.85 -4.82 1.24
C VAL A 134 -7.45 -5.26 0.85
N PHE A 135 -6.48 -4.35 0.70
CA PHE A 135 -5.08 -4.74 0.51
C PHE A 135 -4.53 -5.52 1.70
N GLY A 136 -4.80 -5.08 2.94
CA GLY A 136 -4.35 -5.79 4.14
C GLY A 136 -4.91 -7.21 4.23
N ILE A 137 -6.20 -7.39 3.90
CA ILE A 137 -6.83 -8.72 3.80
C ILE A 137 -6.16 -9.54 2.68
N GLY A 138 -5.95 -8.94 1.51
CA GLY A 138 -5.33 -9.60 0.35
C GLY A 138 -3.91 -10.08 0.64
N PHE A 139 -3.05 -9.20 1.16
CA PHE A 139 -1.67 -9.56 1.52
C PHE A 139 -1.61 -10.64 2.61
N SER A 140 -2.56 -10.63 3.56
CA SER A 140 -2.62 -11.68 4.57
C SER A 140 -3.07 -13.02 3.98
N ASN A 141 -3.93 -13.02 2.95
CA ASN A 141 -4.25 -14.24 2.21
C ASN A 141 -3.05 -14.82 1.46
N PHE A 142 -2.13 -13.99 0.96
CA PHE A 142 -0.86 -14.48 0.39
C PHE A 142 0.06 -15.12 1.44
N VAL A 143 -0.03 -14.70 2.69
CA VAL A 143 0.69 -15.35 3.80
C VAL A 143 0.11 -16.73 4.12
N ILE A 144 -1.23 -16.87 4.09
CA ILE A 144 -1.93 -18.15 4.30
C ILE A 144 -1.69 -19.09 3.13
N GLY A 145 -1.66 -18.58 1.91
CA GLY A 145 -1.73 -19.30 0.64
C GLY A 145 -3.18 -19.38 0.13
N ILE A 146 -3.41 -18.83 -1.07
CA ILE A 146 -4.73 -18.88 -1.74
C ILE A 146 -4.88 -20.24 -2.41
N PRO A 147 -5.90 -21.07 -2.07
CA PRO A 147 -6.05 -22.41 -2.63
C PRO A 147 -6.41 -22.35 -4.11
N VAL A 148 -5.63 -23.08 -4.94
CA VAL A 148 -5.81 -23.16 -6.40
C VAL A 148 -5.72 -24.58 -6.89
N ASP A 149 -6.40 -24.88 -8.00
CA ASP A 149 -6.25 -26.09 -8.76
C ASP A 149 -6.41 -25.80 -10.26
N VAL A 150 -6.08 -26.77 -11.08
CA VAL A 150 -6.22 -26.71 -12.54
C VAL A 150 -7.69 -26.79 -12.93
N ALA A 151 -8.11 -25.91 -13.83
CA ALA A 151 -9.48 -25.91 -14.35
C ALA A 151 -9.78 -27.23 -15.10
N PRO A 152 -10.96 -27.85 -14.90
CA PRO A 152 -11.35 -29.07 -15.61
C PRO A 152 -11.24 -28.89 -17.13
N GLY A 153 -10.52 -29.80 -17.78
CA GLY A 153 -10.30 -29.78 -19.24
C GLY A 153 -9.36 -28.67 -19.76
N ARG A 154 -8.74 -27.87 -18.89
CA ARG A 154 -7.82 -26.77 -19.24
C ARG A 154 -6.54 -26.84 -18.42
N PRO A 155 -5.59 -27.71 -18.70
CA PRO A 155 -4.44 -28.01 -17.84
C PRO A 155 -3.42 -26.88 -17.70
N SER A 156 -3.59 -25.76 -18.38
CA SER A 156 -2.77 -24.56 -18.28
C SER A 156 -3.46 -23.41 -17.52
N VAL A 157 -4.70 -23.59 -17.08
CA VAL A 157 -5.49 -22.55 -16.42
C VAL A 157 -5.70 -22.96 -14.96
N HIS A 158 -5.21 -22.13 -14.03
CA HIS A 158 -5.46 -22.29 -12.61
C HIS A 158 -6.69 -21.47 -12.19
N VAL A 159 -7.48 -22.03 -11.30
CA VAL A 159 -8.68 -21.41 -10.76
C VAL A 159 -8.65 -21.44 -9.24
N PHE A 160 -9.22 -20.43 -8.62
CA PHE A 160 -9.43 -20.38 -7.18
C PHE A 160 -10.48 -21.43 -6.78
N THR A 161 -10.11 -22.29 -5.84
CA THR A 161 -10.99 -23.37 -5.34
C THR A 161 -11.73 -23.02 -4.08
N GLY A 162 -11.31 -21.94 -3.39
CA GLY A 162 -12.00 -21.37 -2.23
C GLY A 162 -13.23 -20.57 -2.66
N GLY A 163 -14.18 -20.38 -1.76
CA GLY A 163 -15.27 -19.42 -1.97
C GLY A 163 -14.85 -17.99 -1.55
N PHE A 164 -15.55 -16.99 -2.06
CA PHE A 164 -15.31 -15.58 -1.69
C PHE A 164 -15.14 -15.36 -0.17
N TRP A 165 -15.97 -16.01 0.62
CA TRP A 165 -15.95 -15.88 2.09
C TRP A 165 -14.72 -16.49 2.75
N SER A 166 -14.01 -17.42 2.10
CA SER A 166 -12.77 -18.00 2.63
C SER A 166 -11.64 -16.99 2.73
N LEU A 167 -11.71 -15.89 1.96
CA LEU A 167 -10.76 -14.79 2.03
C LEU A 167 -10.84 -13.98 3.34
N PHE A 168 -11.94 -14.11 4.07
CA PHE A 168 -12.17 -13.38 5.34
C PHE A 168 -11.79 -14.22 6.57
N HIS A 169 -10.71 -14.99 6.47
CA HIS A 169 -10.13 -15.69 7.61
C HIS A 169 -9.76 -14.70 8.73
N PRO A 170 -9.90 -15.05 10.03
CA PRO A 170 -9.59 -14.14 11.14
C PRO A 170 -8.21 -13.51 11.07
N PHE A 171 -7.18 -14.26 10.65
CA PHE A 171 -5.84 -13.72 10.41
C PHE A 171 -5.82 -12.68 9.29
N ALA A 172 -6.56 -12.90 8.20
CA ALA A 172 -6.64 -11.94 7.08
C ALA A 172 -7.38 -10.66 7.49
N LEU A 173 -8.48 -10.79 8.26
CA LEU A 173 -9.20 -9.65 8.82
C LEU A 173 -8.32 -8.82 9.77
N LEU A 174 -7.56 -9.49 10.64
CA LEU A 174 -6.58 -8.82 11.49
C LEU A 174 -5.57 -8.05 10.65
N GLY A 175 -5.04 -8.65 9.58
CA GLY A 175 -4.10 -7.99 8.67
C GLY A 175 -4.69 -6.75 8.00
N GLY A 176 -5.97 -6.81 7.61
CA GLY A 176 -6.71 -5.64 7.11
C GLY A 176 -6.76 -4.50 8.13
N VAL A 177 -7.16 -4.80 9.36
CA VAL A 177 -7.24 -3.81 10.45
C VAL A 177 -5.85 -3.25 10.80
N VAL A 178 -4.83 -4.11 10.85
CA VAL A 178 -3.45 -3.70 11.14
C VAL A 178 -2.91 -2.80 10.05
N LEU A 179 -3.16 -3.09 8.76
CA LEU A 179 -2.72 -2.23 7.68
C LEU A 179 -3.40 -0.86 7.71
N VAL A 180 -4.70 -0.80 8.01
CA VAL A 180 -5.42 0.47 8.22
C VAL A 180 -4.79 1.26 9.37
N ALA A 181 -4.54 0.63 10.50
CA ALA A 181 -3.91 1.29 11.64
C ALA A 181 -2.48 1.77 11.33
N LEU A 182 -1.70 0.96 10.61
CA LEU A 182 -0.34 1.29 10.17
C LEU A 182 -0.34 2.50 9.22
N PHE A 183 -1.24 2.53 8.24
CA PHE A 183 -1.32 3.65 7.31
C PHE A 183 -1.88 4.92 7.95
N LEU A 184 -2.80 4.81 8.90
CA LEU A 184 -3.21 5.95 9.73
C LEU A 184 -2.02 6.51 10.53
N PHE A 185 -1.20 5.64 11.13
CA PHE A 185 0.00 6.03 11.86
C PHE A 185 1.04 6.69 10.94
N HIS A 186 1.32 6.06 9.79
CA HIS A 186 2.27 6.55 8.78
C HIS A 186 1.82 7.88 8.18
N GLY A 187 0.54 8.03 7.83
CA GLY A 187 -0.04 9.28 7.34
C GLY A 187 -0.06 10.39 8.37
N ALA A 188 -0.34 10.07 9.65
CA ALA A 188 -0.27 11.06 10.73
C ALA A 188 1.15 11.60 10.92
N ILE A 189 2.16 10.71 10.87
CA ILE A 189 3.57 11.09 10.92
C ILE A 189 3.93 11.95 9.70
N PHE A 190 3.45 11.61 8.51
CA PHE A 190 3.68 12.39 7.30
C PHE A 190 3.04 13.79 7.40
N ILE A 191 1.81 13.91 7.90
CA ILE A 191 1.17 15.20 8.15
C ILE A 191 2.03 16.01 9.14
N ALA A 192 2.48 15.43 10.25
CA ALA A 192 3.36 16.09 11.20
C ALA A 192 4.67 16.56 10.53
N LEU A 193 5.30 15.70 9.72
CA LEU A 193 6.53 16.01 9.00
C LEU A 193 6.35 17.17 8.01
N LYS A 194 5.17 17.29 7.37
CA LYS A 194 4.90 18.22 6.26
C LYS A 194 4.15 19.49 6.70
N THR A 195 3.72 19.60 7.95
CA THR A 195 2.93 20.75 8.42
C THR A 195 3.58 21.48 9.60
N ARG A 196 3.01 22.62 9.95
CA ARG A 196 3.37 23.44 11.12
C ARG A 196 2.12 23.86 11.90
N GLY A 197 2.32 24.28 13.15
CA GLY A 197 1.25 24.82 14.01
C GLY A 197 0.31 23.76 14.53
N GLU A 198 -0.98 24.05 14.63
CA GLU A 198 -1.96 23.18 15.26
C GLU A 198 -2.19 21.85 14.53
N ILE A 199 -2.10 21.85 13.19
CA ILE A 199 -2.22 20.61 12.39
C ILE A 199 -1.12 19.64 12.78
N HIS A 200 0.12 20.13 12.86
CA HIS A 200 1.29 19.34 13.29
C HIS A 200 1.06 18.73 14.68
N GLN A 201 0.62 19.55 15.66
CA GLN A 201 0.41 19.07 17.02
C GLN A 201 -0.69 18.00 17.11
N ARG A 202 -1.81 18.20 16.38
CA ARG A 202 -2.91 17.23 16.35
C ARG A 202 -2.50 15.91 15.66
N ALA A 203 -1.76 16.02 14.56
CA ALA A 203 -1.25 14.84 13.86
C ALA A 203 -0.28 14.05 14.74
N LYS A 204 0.64 14.73 15.43
CA LYS A 204 1.55 14.13 16.41
C LYS A 204 0.78 13.44 17.55
N ALA A 205 -0.17 14.15 18.19
CA ALA A 205 -0.96 13.57 19.28
C ALA A 205 -1.79 12.36 18.84
N PHE A 206 -2.29 12.37 17.62
CA PHE A 206 -2.97 11.20 17.02
C PHE A 206 -1.99 10.06 16.79
N ALA A 207 -0.81 10.32 16.21
CA ALA A 207 0.23 9.33 15.97
C ALA A 207 0.70 8.68 17.29
N GLU A 208 0.90 9.45 18.35
CA GLU A 208 1.27 8.92 19.68
C GLU A 208 0.26 7.93 20.22
N ARG A 209 -1.04 8.18 20.04
CA ARG A 209 -2.12 7.32 20.53
C ARG A 209 -2.26 6.05 19.69
N ILE A 210 -2.36 6.20 18.36
CA ILE A 210 -2.57 5.06 17.47
C ILE A 210 -1.33 4.16 17.38
N GLY A 211 -0.13 4.75 17.53
CA GLY A 211 1.13 4.02 17.43
C GLY A 211 1.24 2.85 18.40
N LEU A 212 0.73 2.98 19.64
CA LEU A 212 0.66 1.84 20.57
C LEU A 212 -0.25 0.73 20.04
N GLY A 213 -1.42 1.11 19.48
CA GLY A 213 -2.32 0.13 18.85
C GLY A 213 -1.67 -0.58 17.67
N VAL A 214 -0.88 0.15 16.87
CA VAL A 214 -0.13 -0.42 15.72
C VAL A 214 0.97 -1.38 16.21
N ILE A 215 1.70 -1.03 17.26
CA ILE A 215 2.74 -1.91 17.83
C ILE A 215 2.11 -3.20 18.36
N VAL A 216 1.00 -3.12 19.10
CA VAL A 216 0.32 -4.29 19.65
C VAL A 216 -0.32 -5.11 18.54
N GLY A 217 -1.16 -4.51 17.69
CA GLY A 217 -1.86 -5.21 16.61
C GLY A 217 -0.89 -5.79 15.57
N GLY A 218 0.10 -5.00 15.16
CA GLY A 218 1.18 -5.44 14.27
C GLY A 218 2.00 -6.56 14.90
N GLY A 219 2.34 -6.45 16.19
CA GLY A 219 3.02 -7.50 16.94
C GLY A 219 2.23 -8.81 16.99
N VAL A 220 0.92 -8.75 17.24
CA VAL A 220 0.03 -9.92 17.20
C VAL A 220 -0.01 -10.54 15.82
N TRP A 221 -0.15 -9.72 14.76
CA TRP A 221 -0.17 -10.22 13.38
C TRP A 221 1.17 -10.86 12.99
N LEU A 222 2.30 -10.23 13.33
CA LEU A 222 3.66 -10.76 13.07
C LEU A 222 3.90 -12.07 13.83
N LEU A 223 3.49 -12.14 15.09
CA LEU A 223 3.60 -13.34 15.91
C LEU A 223 2.76 -14.48 15.32
N TRP A 224 1.50 -14.24 15.02
CA TRP A 224 0.61 -15.23 14.40
C TRP A 224 1.15 -15.68 13.05
N SER A 225 1.57 -14.75 12.20
CA SER A 225 2.19 -15.02 10.90
C SER A 225 3.39 -15.96 11.00
N ASN A 226 4.28 -15.77 12.00
CA ASN A 226 5.47 -16.61 12.15
C ASN A 226 5.18 -17.95 12.82
N LEU A 227 4.24 -18.01 13.76
CA LEU A 227 3.87 -19.27 14.42
C LEU A 227 3.09 -20.22 13.51
N ALA A 228 2.15 -19.69 12.70
CA ALA A 228 1.29 -20.52 11.86
C ALA A 228 1.83 -20.71 10.44
N TYR A 229 2.53 -19.71 9.88
CA TYR A 229 2.93 -19.66 8.47
C TYR A 229 4.41 -19.29 8.28
N GLY A 230 5.25 -19.54 9.28
CA GLY A 230 6.62 -19.03 9.34
C GLY A 230 7.57 -19.65 8.33
N THR A 231 8.58 -18.86 7.94
CA THR A 231 9.72 -19.24 7.09
C THR A 231 10.98 -19.56 7.92
N GLY A 232 10.81 -19.96 9.18
CA GLY A 232 11.92 -20.25 10.08
C GLY A 232 12.61 -18.99 10.60
N ALA A 233 13.94 -19.03 10.77
CA ALA A 233 14.72 -17.96 11.39
C ALA A 233 14.60 -16.63 10.63
N SER A 234 14.55 -16.64 9.30
CA SER A 234 14.43 -15.44 8.48
C SER A 234 13.14 -14.66 8.76
N GLY A 235 12.02 -15.37 8.92
CA GLY A 235 10.73 -14.75 9.27
C GLY A 235 10.78 -14.05 10.64
N TRP A 236 11.42 -14.67 11.63
CA TRP A 236 11.57 -14.06 12.96
C TRP A 236 12.49 -12.84 12.96
N ILE A 237 13.60 -12.88 12.21
CA ILE A 237 14.50 -11.72 12.06
C ILE A 237 13.71 -10.53 11.46
N LEU A 238 12.97 -10.77 10.38
CA LEU A 238 12.16 -9.72 9.76
C LEU A 238 11.07 -9.20 10.71
N ALA A 239 10.43 -10.07 11.48
CA ALA A 239 9.42 -9.65 12.46
C ALA A 239 10.02 -8.76 13.57
N VAL A 240 11.20 -9.10 14.08
CA VAL A 240 11.90 -8.28 15.08
C VAL A 240 12.31 -6.92 14.50
N VAL A 241 12.82 -6.88 13.27
CA VAL A 241 13.18 -5.61 12.59
C VAL A 241 11.96 -4.75 12.34
N ALA A 242 10.84 -5.34 11.88
CA ALA A 242 9.60 -4.63 11.66
C ALA A 242 9.03 -4.05 12.97
N ALA A 243 8.94 -4.87 14.02
CA ALA A 243 8.50 -4.43 15.35
C ALA A 243 9.41 -3.32 15.91
N GLY A 244 10.73 -3.48 15.76
CA GLY A 244 11.71 -2.47 16.14
C GLY A 244 11.51 -1.15 15.39
N GLY A 245 11.19 -1.19 14.10
CA GLY A 245 10.85 -0.03 13.29
C GLY A 245 9.60 0.71 13.79
N LEU A 246 8.54 -0.04 14.16
CA LEU A 246 7.32 0.54 14.73
C LEU A 246 7.57 1.19 16.10
N VAL A 247 8.31 0.52 16.98
CA VAL A 247 8.68 1.06 18.30
C VAL A 247 9.56 2.30 18.15
N LEU A 248 10.55 2.26 17.25
CA LEU A 248 11.40 3.41 16.92
C LEU A 248 10.54 4.59 16.43
N ALA A 249 9.63 4.34 15.50
CA ALA A 249 8.76 5.38 14.96
C ALA A 249 7.93 6.05 16.07
N TRP A 250 7.31 5.24 16.94
CA TRP A 250 6.52 5.74 18.06
C TRP A 250 7.37 6.55 19.04
N TYR A 251 8.56 6.06 19.39
CA TYR A 251 9.49 6.79 20.25
C TYR A 251 9.96 8.12 19.64
N MET A 252 10.24 8.13 18.32
CA MET A 252 10.67 9.33 17.60
C MET A 252 9.56 10.37 17.48
N VAL A 253 8.28 9.97 17.34
CA VAL A 253 7.13 10.89 17.41
C VAL A 253 7.12 11.62 18.76
N ARG A 254 7.29 10.90 19.87
CA ARG A 254 7.34 11.48 21.21
C ARG A 254 8.54 12.41 21.43
N SER A 255 9.64 12.09 20.76
CA SER A 255 10.90 12.87 20.82
C SER A 255 10.95 14.04 19.82
N GLU A 256 9.83 14.37 19.16
CA GLU A 256 9.70 15.47 18.17
C GLU A 256 10.63 15.33 16.95
N ARG A 257 11.00 14.10 16.61
CA ARG A 257 11.87 13.76 15.48
C ARG A 257 11.06 13.16 14.33
N ASP A 258 10.16 13.97 13.74
CA ASP A 258 9.21 13.51 12.70
C ASP A 258 9.86 12.75 11.54
N GLY A 259 11.05 13.19 11.08
CA GLY A 259 11.77 12.53 9.98
C GLY A 259 12.20 11.10 10.32
N TRP A 260 12.74 10.89 11.52
CA TRP A 260 13.11 9.56 11.99
C TRP A 260 11.90 8.68 12.27
N ALA A 261 10.80 9.27 12.73
CA ALA A 261 9.53 8.57 12.89
C ALA A 261 9.01 8.05 11.53
N PHE A 262 9.08 8.88 10.49
CA PHE A 262 8.69 8.49 9.13
C PHE A 262 9.58 7.36 8.59
N ILE A 263 10.90 7.46 8.76
CA ILE A 263 11.84 6.38 8.37
C ILE A 263 11.51 5.09 9.12
N GLY A 264 11.20 5.16 10.41
CA GLY A 264 10.84 4.00 11.22
C GLY A 264 9.61 3.26 10.68
N THR A 265 8.53 3.98 10.35
CA THR A 265 7.34 3.37 9.74
C THR A 265 7.58 2.88 8.31
N ALA A 266 8.36 3.61 7.51
CA ALA A 266 8.72 3.20 6.15
C ALA A 266 9.52 1.88 6.16
N VAL A 267 10.52 1.77 7.03
CA VAL A 267 11.31 0.54 7.23
C VAL A 267 10.42 -0.60 7.71
N ALA A 268 9.56 -0.37 8.70
CA ALA A 268 8.65 -1.40 9.20
C ALA A 268 7.72 -1.92 8.08
N THR A 269 7.12 -1.02 7.30
CA THR A 269 6.26 -1.38 6.15
C THR A 269 7.03 -2.18 5.11
N ALA A 270 8.24 -1.73 4.74
CA ALA A 270 9.08 -2.42 3.77
C ALA A 270 9.46 -3.83 4.25
N VAL A 271 9.87 -3.98 5.51
CA VAL A 271 10.29 -5.26 6.08
C VAL A 271 9.10 -6.23 6.21
N ILE A 272 7.90 -5.74 6.57
CA ILE A 272 6.67 -6.55 6.56
C ILE A 272 6.41 -7.07 5.14
N ALA A 273 6.47 -6.22 4.13
CA ALA A 273 6.28 -6.62 2.75
C ALA A 273 7.34 -7.63 2.28
N ILE A 274 8.62 -7.43 2.61
CA ILE A 274 9.68 -8.42 2.34
C ILE A 274 9.31 -9.78 2.97
N GLY A 275 8.83 -9.79 4.21
CA GLY A 275 8.41 -11.01 4.89
C GLY A 275 7.24 -11.71 4.19
N ILE A 276 6.30 -10.97 3.63
CA ILE A 276 5.19 -11.52 2.84
C ILE A 276 5.73 -12.17 1.55
N PHE A 277 6.56 -11.44 0.77
CA PHE A 277 7.13 -11.97 -0.46
C PHE A 277 8.06 -13.17 -0.23
N LEU A 278 8.77 -13.20 0.90
CA LEU A 278 9.56 -14.37 1.28
C LEU A 278 8.70 -15.63 1.49
N ARG A 279 7.48 -15.47 2.05
CA ARG A 279 6.52 -16.56 2.21
C ARG A 279 5.87 -16.96 0.89
N MET A 280 5.68 -16.01 -0.02
CA MET A 280 5.11 -16.27 -1.34
C MET A 280 6.05 -17.09 -2.24
N TYR A 281 7.34 -17.07 -1.97
CA TYR A 281 8.31 -17.84 -2.76
C TYR A 281 8.32 -19.32 -2.35
N PRO A 282 8.35 -20.27 -3.30
CA PRO A 282 8.31 -20.10 -4.76
C PRO A 282 6.88 -20.10 -5.34
N ASP A 283 5.84 -20.30 -4.53
CA ASP A 283 4.46 -20.58 -4.92
C ASP A 283 3.60 -19.34 -5.18
N LEU A 284 4.21 -18.14 -5.22
CA LEU A 284 3.58 -16.87 -5.58
C LEU A 284 2.36 -16.49 -4.70
N GLY A 285 2.31 -17.02 -3.47
CA GLY A 285 1.21 -16.79 -2.53
C GLY A 285 0.00 -17.71 -2.75
N PHE A 286 0.17 -18.79 -3.50
CA PHE A 286 -0.86 -19.82 -3.68
C PHE A 286 -0.57 -21.06 -2.86
N ASP A 287 -1.65 -21.70 -2.37
CA ASP A 287 -1.59 -23.03 -1.79
C ASP A 287 -1.78 -24.07 -2.91
N ASN A 288 -0.70 -24.74 -3.25
CA ASN A 288 -0.63 -25.78 -4.26
C ASN A 288 -0.82 -27.21 -3.69
N SER A 289 -1.15 -27.35 -2.41
CA SER A 289 -1.18 -28.65 -1.74
C SER A 289 -2.17 -29.64 -2.34
N ALA A 290 -3.29 -29.12 -2.85
CA ALA A 290 -4.32 -29.91 -3.56
C ALA A 290 -4.23 -29.79 -5.09
N ALA A 291 -3.31 -29.01 -5.63
CA ALA A 291 -3.24 -28.73 -7.04
C ALA A 291 -2.63 -29.93 -7.82
N SER A 292 -3.31 -30.35 -8.86
CA SER A 292 -2.81 -31.41 -9.80
C SER A 292 -1.57 -30.93 -10.58
N LYS A 293 -1.41 -29.61 -10.74
CA LYS A 293 -0.19 -28.96 -11.25
C LYS A 293 0.08 -27.71 -10.44
N PRO A 294 1.28 -27.53 -9.85
CA PRO A 294 1.58 -26.37 -9.06
C PRO A 294 1.72 -25.10 -9.90
N LEU A 295 1.20 -23.99 -9.40
CA LEU A 295 1.44 -22.66 -9.92
C LEU A 295 2.55 -21.99 -9.11
N ASN A 296 3.71 -21.83 -9.70
CA ASN A 296 4.88 -21.27 -9.02
C ASN A 296 5.67 -20.35 -9.97
N ILE A 297 6.77 -19.81 -9.47
CA ILE A 297 7.64 -18.87 -10.19
C ILE A 297 8.12 -19.41 -11.55
N VAL A 298 8.25 -20.72 -11.73
CA VAL A 298 8.69 -21.34 -12.99
C VAL A 298 7.52 -21.52 -13.94
N THR A 299 6.40 -22.07 -13.44
CA THR A 299 5.24 -22.42 -14.28
C THR A 299 4.39 -21.21 -14.66
N ALA A 300 4.43 -20.14 -13.88
CA ALA A 300 3.71 -18.89 -14.13
C ALA A 300 4.45 -17.92 -15.05
N SER A 301 5.74 -18.14 -15.33
CA SER A 301 6.64 -17.21 -15.98
C SER A 301 6.38 -17.06 -17.48
N ALA A 302 6.64 -15.85 -17.97
CA ALA A 302 6.76 -15.56 -19.40
C ALA A 302 8.02 -16.20 -20.00
N SER A 303 8.15 -16.12 -21.33
CA SER A 303 9.31 -16.68 -22.06
C SER A 303 10.63 -15.96 -21.64
N PRO A 304 11.78 -16.67 -21.74
CA PRO A 304 13.07 -16.03 -21.48
C PRO A 304 13.35 -14.80 -22.34
N MET A 305 12.87 -14.78 -23.59
CA MET A 305 12.97 -13.62 -24.47
C MET A 305 12.19 -12.42 -23.94
N THR A 306 10.94 -12.64 -23.48
CA THR A 306 10.10 -11.59 -22.88
C THR A 306 10.78 -11.00 -21.65
N LEU A 307 11.24 -11.84 -20.72
CA LEU A 307 11.94 -11.41 -19.52
C LEU A 307 13.22 -10.63 -19.85
N GLY A 308 13.96 -11.03 -20.88
CA GLY A 308 15.16 -10.34 -21.36
C GLY A 308 14.86 -8.94 -21.87
N ILE A 309 13.86 -8.80 -22.75
CA ILE A 309 13.42 -7.49 -23.27
C ILE A 309 12.98 -6.55 -22.13
N MET A 310 12.14 -7.09 -21.23
CA MET A 310 11.68 -6.35 -20.06
C MET A 310 12.85 -5.88 -19.18
N THR A 311 13.88 -6.71 -19.01
CA THR A 311 15.05 -6.37 -18.18
C THR A 311 15.83 -5.19 -18.76
N TRP A 312 16.08 -5.16 -20.06
CA TRP A 312 16.73 -4.03 -20.71
C TRP A 312 15.89 -2.75 -20.63
N THR A 313 14.59 -2.86 -20.84
CA THR A 313 13.65 -1.75 -20.69
C THR A 313 13.68 -1.20 -19.26
N ALA A 314 13.59 -2.07 -18.26
CA ALA A 314 13.63 -1.68 -16.85
C ALA A 314 14.97 -1.05 -16.46
N ALA A 315 16.09 -1.63 -16.92
CA ALA A 315 17.44 -1.10 -16.66
C ALA A 315 17.63 0.35 -17.16
N PHE A 316 16.96 0.71 -18.24
CA PHE A 316 17.00 2.07 -18.79
C PHE A 316 16.00 3.02 -18.10
N PHE A 317 14.73 2.62 -17.99
CA PHE A 317 13.66 3.52 -17.55
C PHE A 317 13.55 3.66 -16.03
N VAL A 318 13.81 2.60 -15.25
CA VAL A 318 13.66 2.66 -13.79
C VAL A 318 14.57 3.71 -13.14
N PRO A 319 15.88 3.84 -13.49
CA PRO A 319 16.70 4.91 -12.95
C PRO A 319 16.18 6.32 -13.25
N LEU A 320 15.63 6.55 -14.46
CA LEU A 320 15.05 7.83 -14.85
C LEU A 320 13.81 8.17 -14.01
N VAL A 321 12.92 7.18 -13.81
CA VAL A 321 11.71 7.35 -13.01
C VAL A 321 12.06 7.62 -11.55
N LEU A 322 13.01 6.87 -10.99
CA LEU A 322 13.46 7.07 -9.61
C LEU A 322 14.12 8.45 -9.41
N ALA A 323 14.93 8.90 -10.37
CA ALA A 323 15.53 10.24 -10.34
C ALA A 323 14.47 11.33 -10.40
N TYR A 324 13.48 11.20 -11.28
CA TYR A 324 12.35 12.12 -11.37
C TYR A 324 11.53 12.15 -10.08
N GLN A 325 11.20 10.99 -9.53
CA GLN A 325 10.42 10.90 -8.29
C GLN A 325 11.19 11.50 -7.11
N ALA A 326 12.48 11.20 -6.97
CA ALA A 326 13.34 11.81 -5.96
C ALA A 326 13.39 13.33 -6.08
N TRP A 327 13.46 13.85 -7.32
CA TRP A 327 13.41 15.28 -7.59
C TRP A 327 12.07 15.90 -7.18
N THR A 328 10.94 15.25 -7.47
CA THR A 328 9.60 15.70 -7.06
C THR A 328 9.51 15.80 -5.53
N TYR A 329 9.95 14.78 -4.81
CA TYR A 329 9.98 14.82 -3.34
C TYR A 329 10.89 15.93 -2.81
N TRP A 330 12.02 16.20 -3.46
CA TRP A 330 12.94 17.26 -3.10
C TRP A 330 12.35 18.65 -3.33
N VAL A 331 11.65 18.87 -4.43
CA VAL A 331 10.98 20.15 -4.76
C VAL A 331 9.90 20.45 -3.72
N PHE A 332 9.05 19.48 -3.40
CA PHE A 332 7.93 19.65 -2.48
C PHE A 332 8.25 19.35 -1.01
N ARG A 333 9.53 19.34 -0.60
CA ARG A 333 9.92 18.99 0.76
C ARG A 333 9.55 20.01 1.84
N ARG A 334 9.12 21.23 1.48
CA ARG A 334 8.83 22.30 2.43
C ARG A 334 7.59 22.01 3.25
N ARG A 335 7.61 22.45 4.54
CA ARG A 335 6.45 22.34 5.44
C ARG A 335 5.42 23.42 5.10
N LEU A 336 4.16 23.02 5.11
CA LEU A 336 3.00 23.87 4.83
C LEU A 336 2.31 24.34 6.12
N SER A 337 1.56 25.44 6.01
CA SER A 337 0.72 25.97 7.08
C SER A 337 -0.52 26.63 6.46
N THR A 338 -1.50 26.98 7.28
CA THR A 338 -2.69 27.73 6.84
C THR A 338 -2.36 29.09 6.19
N LYS A 339 -1.19 29.66 6.50
CA LYS A 339 -0.70 30.90 5.88
C LYS A 339 -0.34 30.73 4.39
N ASN A 340 -0.11 29.51 3.95
CA ASN A 340 0.20 29.18 2.55
C ASN A 340 -1.07 29.01 1.69
N ILE A 341 -2.25 29.00 2.31
CA ILE A 341 -3.53 28.84 1.61
C ILE A 341 -4.19 30.21 1.51
N PRO A 342 -4.50 30.69 0.28
CA PRO A 342 -5.24 31.92 0.09
C PRO A 342 -6.62 31.86 0.76
N ASP A 343 -7.13 33.01 1.19
CA ASP A 343 -8.53 33.13 1.61
C ASP A 343 -9.44 32.81 0.40
N ASP A 344 -10.59 32.21 0.65
CA ASP A 344 -11.57 32.04 -0.39
C ASP A 344 -12.00 33.44 -0.86
N VAL A 345 -11.85 33.72 -2.16
CA VAL A 345 -12.37 34.96 -2.74
C VAL A 345 -13.88 34.90 -2.55
N PRO A 346 -14.52 35.92 -1.96
CA PRO A 346 -15.98 35.97 -1.91
C PRO A 346 -16.52 35.82 -3.33
N GLU A 347 -17.58 35.04 -3.51
CA GLU A 347 -18.28 34.99 -4.78
C GLU A 347 -18.65 36.43 -5.14
N THR A 348 -18.02 37.00 -6.16
CA THR A 348 -18.56 38.19 -6.82
C THR A 348 -19.92 37.76 -7.34
N GLU A 349 -20.98 38.48 -6.91
CA GLU A 349 -22.32 38.25 -7.41
C GLU A 349 -22.28 38.05 -8.93
N PRO A 350 -23.08 37.13 -9.47
CA PRO A 350 -23.11 36.94 -10.91
C PRO A 350 -23.47 38.30 -11.54
N VAL A 351 -22.60 38.79 -12.40
CA VAL A 351 -22.87 39.98 -13.23
C VAL A 351 -24.16 39.63 -13.99
N ALA A 352 -25.21 40.35 -13.68
CA ALA A 352 -26.55 40.21 -14.25
C ALA A 352 -26.58 40.43 -15.77
#